data_0f2c6a8ed3ac0ce549f29a2eccade1bb
#
_entry.id   0f2c6a8ed3ac0ce549f29a2eccade1bb
#
_cell.length_a   1.000
_cell.length_b   1.000
_cell.length_c   1.000
_cell.angle_alpha   90.00
_cell.angle_beta   90.00
_cell.angle_gamma   90.00
#
_symmetry.space_group_name_H-M   'P 1'
#
loop_
_entity.id
_entity.type
_entity.pdbx_description
1 polymer ?
#
loop_
_entity_poly.entity_id
_entity_poly.type
_entity_poly.pdbx_seq_one_letter_code
_entity_poly.pdbx_strand_id
1 'polypeptide(L)'
;MEQMKKSTKDKNFYKVIIVGGGFAGLGAAIKLKQAGIEDFILLEKAAEMGGVWRENTYPGCACDVPSALYSYSFEQNPAWSRVFAQQKEIKQYLFDVVDKYKVMPHVHLNREALQAQWSDVENCWIIQTKQGELRSQFAILACGPMHEPVLPDVKGIETFKGEIFHSSQWRHDLDLTAQRVAVIGTGASAIQFVPQIQPQVKQLTIFQRTAQWILPKSDMPLLAPVRAMFKLLPLTQQLMRGSVYGIFETINGGIQSPAAMKQFQKLAKWHLNYHIKNPQLREKLTPNFIIGCKRILQSNNWYPALAQNNVEVIASGLSEIKGNTLIASNGEHCEADVIILGTGFEIAEPPIANRVYNRFGQRMSDVWQGSPEGYMGTMVENCPNGFLMFGPNVAVSSSAFIIIEAQLDYIIDALKQSIQLGIKTIEPNPKITKVFNEKVQAALQTTVWNKGGCQSYFIDRNGRNSTVWPWSTYKLREKMKHFNLAEYLIDHQAEPSTCLKQEDVV
;
A
#
# COMPACT_ATOMS: atom_id res chain seq x y z
N MET A 1 -3.99 -2.21 48.63
CA MET A 1 -3.74 -2.90 47.34
C MET A 1 -5.05 -3.22 46.62
N GLU A 2 -5.97 -2.24 46.51
CA GLU A 2 -7.33 -2.48 45.98
C GLU A 2 -7.86 -1.31 45.14
N GLN A 3 -6.99 -0.52 44.53
CA GLN A 3 -7.39 0.65 43.70
C GLN A 3 -6.85 0.64 42.27
N MET A 4 -6.44 -0.52 41.72
CA MET A 4 -5.96 -0.60 40.32
C MET A 4 -6.73 -1.64 39.48
N LYS A 5 -8.03 -1.71 39.62
CA LYS A 5 -8.93 -2.40 38.67
C LYS A 5 -10.13 -1.52 38.34
N LYS A 6 -9.91 -0.29 37.88
CA LYS A 6 -10.95 0.42 37.13
C LYS A 6 -11.00 -0.13 35.70
N SER A 7 -12.00 -0.90 35.50
CA SER A 7 -12.65 -1.43 34.32
C SER A 7 -12.37 -0.58 33.04
N THR A 8 -11.62 -1.18 32.09
CA THR A 8 -11.51 -0.72 30.69
C THR A 8 -12.74 -1.15 29.86
N LYS A 9 -13.86 -1.51 30.50
CA LYS A 9 -14.98 -2.20 29.86
C LYS A 9 -16.02 -1.33 29.15
N ASP A 10 -16.03 0.00 29.30
CA ASP A 10 -17.07 0.86 28.71
C ASP A 10 -16.61 2.20 28.16
N LYS A 11 -15.36 2.28 27.68
CA LYS A 11 -14.91 3.50 27.01
C LYS A 11 -15.25 3.41 25.52
N ASN A 12 -16.31 4.10 25.07
CA ASN A 12 -16.69 4.18 23.66
C ASN A 12 -16.13 5.41 22.93
N PHE A 13 -15.51 6.36 23.63
CA PHE A 13 -14.91 7.57 23.07
C PHE A 13 -13.41 7.61 23.30
N TYR A 14 -12.66 7.88 22.23
CA TYR A 14 -11.20 7.98 22.22
C TYR A 14 -10.74 9.29 21.58
N LYS A 15 -9.57 9.76 21.92
CA LYS A 15 -8.97 10.91 21.23
C LYS A 15 -8.68 10.58 19.76
N VAL A 16 -8.13 9.38 19.52
CA VAL A 16 -7.77 8.90 18.16
C VAL A 16 -8.19 7.44 18.00
N ILE A 17 -8.81 7.11 16.88
CA ILE A 17 -8.97 5.72 16.42
C ILE A 17 -8.13 5.52 15.17
N ILE A 18 -7.28 4.49 15.19
CA ILE A 18 -6.49 4.02 14.06
C ILE A 18 -7.19 2.80 13.47
N VAL A 19 -7.41 2.77 12.14
CA VAL A 19 -8.01 1.63 11.45
C VAL A 19 -6.97 0.96 10.55
N GLY A 20 -6.61 -0.28 10.90
CA GLY A 20 -5.65 -1.11 10.17
C GLY A 20 -4.34 -1.36 10.92
N GLY A 21 -4.00 -2.65 11.12
CA GLY A 21 -2.85 -3.16 11.88
C GLY A 21 -1.62 -3.50 11.01
N GLY A 22 -1.43 -2.84 9.86
CA GLY A 22 -0.21 -2.91 9.07
C GLY A 22 0.87 -1.92 9.55
N PHE A 23 1.96 -1.77 8.80
CA PHE A 23 3.03 -0.83 9.15
C PHE A 23 2.56 0.63 9.28
N ALA A 24 1.60 1.08 8.50
CA ALA A 24 1.08 2.43 8.61
C ALA A 24 0.38 2.67 9.97
N GLY A 25 -0.49 1.76 10.39
CA GLY A 25 -1.17 1.86 11.69
C GLY A 25 -0.24 1.62 12.87
N LEU A 26 0.72 0.68 12.76
CA LEU A 26 1.75 0.48 13.76
C LEU A 26 2.59 1.75 13.96
N GLY A 27 3.03 2.37 12.85
CA GLY A 27 3.76 3.63 12.89
C GLY A 27 2.96 4.76 13.53
N ALA A 28 1.64 4.85 13.24
CA ALA A 28 0.75 5.82 13.86
C ALA A 28 0.67 5.62 15.38
N ALA A 29 0.46 4.38 15.83
CA ALA A 29 0.41 4.05 17.25
C ALA A 29 1.73 4.42 17.98
N ILE A 30 2.88 4.12 17.39
CA ILE A 30 4.19 4.46 17.95
C ILE A 30 4.35 5.98 18.05
N LYS A 31 4.05 6.70 16.97
CA LYS A 31 4.21 8.16 16.93
C LYS A 31 3.26 8.89 17.88
N LEU A 32 2.04 8.40 18.06
CA LEU A 32 1.09 8.90 19.07
C LEU A 32 1.68 8.75 20.48
N LYS A 33 2.18 7.54 20.83
CA LYS A 33 2.84 7.32 22.13
C LYS A 33 4.05 8.23 22.33
N GLN A 34 4.91 8.39 21.33
CA GLN A 34 6.05 9.30 21.37
C GLN A 34 5.63 10.77 21.54
N ALA A 35 4.45 11.14 21.06
CA ALA A 35 3.86 12.46 21.22
C ALA A 35 3.14 12.68 22.57
N GLY A 36 3.07 11.64 23.43
CA GLY A 36 2.33 11.68 24.70
C GLY A 36 0.82 11.58 24.55
N ILE A 37 0.33 11.15 23.39
CA ILE A 37 -1.09 10.94 23.12
C ILE A 37 -1.41 9.46 23.36
N GLU A 38 -1.77 9.11 24.59
CA GLU A 38 -2.02 7.73 25.02
C GLU A 38 -3.50 7.32 24.86
N ASP A 39 -4.41 8.27 24.67
CA ASP A 39 -5.84 8.01 24.50
C ASP A 39 -6.17 7.64 23.04
N PHE A 40 -5.74 6.46 22.62
CA PHE A 40 -6.06 5.92 21.30
C PHE A 40 -6.25 4.41 21.34
N ILE A 41 -6.91 3.90 20.29
CA ILE A 41 -6.97 2.46 19.98
C ILE A 41 -6.66 2.23 18.50
N LEU A 42 -6.19 1.01 18.20
CA LEU A 42 -5.96 0.52 16.86
C LEU A 42 -6.87 -0.68 16.60
N LEU A 43 -7.69 -0.59 15.56
CA LEU A 43 -8.59 -1.65 15.12
C LEU A 43 -7.97 -2.46 14.00
N GLU A 44 -7.92 -3.78 14.16
CA GLU A 44 -7.48 -4.72 13.13
C GLU A 44 -8.59 -5.77 12.90
N LYS A 45 -8.97 -5.98 11.63
CA LYS A 45 -10.03 -6.94 11.25
C LYS A 45 -9.65 -8.40 11.51
N ALA A 46 -8.37 -8.71 11.46
CA ALA A 46 -7.86 -10.08 11.60
C ALA A 46 -7.44 -10.41 13.04
N ALA A 47 -7.12 -11.68 13.26
CA ALA A 47 -6.66 -12.21 14.55
C ALA A 47 -5.22 -11.83 14.91
N GLU A 48 -4.48 -11.21 13.97
CA GLU A 48 -3.10 -10.73 14.19
C GLU A 48 -2.82 -9.47 13.35
N MET A 49 -1.87 -8.66 13.78
CA MET A 49 -1.34 -7.56 12.99
C MET A 49 -0.50 -8.06 11.79
N GLY A 50 -0.21 -7.19 10.82
CA GLY A 50 0.71 -7.52 9.74
C GLY A 50 0.33 -6.95 8.37
N GLY A 51 -0.95 -6.65 8.13
CA GLY A 51 -1.42 -6.11 6.84
C GLY A 51 -0.98 -6.97 5.66
N VAL A 52 -0.42 -6.38 4.61
CA VAL A 52 0.01 -7.09 3.38
C VAL A 52 1.03 -8.22 3.66
N TRP A 53 1.82 -8.14 4.72
CA TRP A 53 2.82 -9.15 5.09
C TRP A 53 2.24 -10.32 5.89
N ARG A 54 1.01 -10.19 6.38
CA ARG A 54 0.20 -11.30 6.88
C ARG A 54 -0.50 -12.00 5.72
N GLU A 55 -1.09 -11.22 4.80
CA GLU A 55 -1.96 -11.75 3.74
C GLU A 55 -1.19 -12.41 2.60
N ASN A 56 -0.06 -11.86 2.18
CA ASN A 56 0.70 -12.38 1.06
C ASN A 56 1.75 -13.38 1.53
N THR A 57 1.44 -14.67 1.45
CA THR A 57 2.28 -15.79 1.92
C THR A 57 2.70 -16.74 0.79
N TYR A 58 2.47 -16.37 -0.47
CA TYR A 58 2.83 -17.19 -1.63
C TYR A 58 4.33 -17.52 -1.67
N PRO A 59 4.75 -18.63 -2.28
CA PRO A 59 6.16 -19.02 -2.40
C PRO A 59 7.00 -17.92 -3.06
N GLY A 60 8.14 -17.59 -2.46
CA GLY A 60 9.04 -16.56 -2.96
C GLY A 60 8.60 -15.12 -2.64
N CYS A 61 7.55 -14.93 -1.83
CA CYS A 61 7.10 -13.60 -1.40
C CYS A 61 8.21 -12.83 -0.71
N ALA A 62 8.58 -11.68 -1.27
CA ALA A 62 9.65 -10.83 -0.78
C ALA A 62 9.38 -9.36 -1.15
N CYS A 63 10.04 -8.44 -0.46
CA CYS A 63 10.00 -7.03 -0.84
C CYS A 63 10.75 -6.78 -2.16
N ASP A 64 10.27 -5.82 -2.93
CA ASP A 64 10.93 -5.30 -4.13
C ASP A 64 11.72 -4.00 -3.86
N VAL A 65 11.79 -3.59 -2.60
CA VAL A 65 12.60 -2.49 -2.09
C VAL A 65 13.67 -3.06 -1.15
N PRO A 66 14.93 -2.59 -1.20
CA PRO A 66 15.97 -3.06 -0.31
C PRO A 66 15.62 -2.87 1.17
N SER A 67 15.93 -3.88 1.99
CA SER A 67 15.58 -3.97 3.42
C SER A 67 16.04 -2.76 4.23
N ALA A 68 17.21 -2.20 3.90
CA ALA A 68 17.73 -0.99 4.54
C ALA A 68 16.79 0.21 4.41
N LEU A 69 16.00 0.28 3.33
CA LEU A 69 15.02 1.34 3.08
C LEU A 69 13.59 0.89 3.41
N TYR A 70 13.31 -0.42 3.39
CA TYR A 70 11.99 -0.98 3.74
C TYR A 70 11.91 -1.31 5.24
N SER A 71 12.13 -0.32 6.07
CA SER A 71 12.02 -0.33 7.53
C SER A 71 11.80 1.09 8.03
N TYR A 72 11.34 1.26 9.27
CA TYR A 72 11.27 2.58 9.89
C TYR A 72 12.67 3.20 10.00
N SER A 73 12.78 4.50 9.78
CA SER A 73 14.04 5.23 9.93
C SER A 73 14.49 5.30 11.39
N PHE A 74 13.53 5.33 12.31
CA PHE A 74 13.75 5.36 13.76
C PHE A 74 13.91 3.96 14.39
N GLU A 75 13.67 2.87 13.62
CA GLU A 75 13.79 1.50 14.07
C GLU A 75 14.35 0.61 12.95
N GLN A 76 15.66 0.69 12.73
CA GLN A 76 16.33 -0.11 11.72
C GLN A 76 16.67 -1.51 12.26
N ASN A 77 16.50 -2.53 11.44
CA ASN A 77 16.91 -3.89 11.79
C ASN A 77 18.31 -4.19 11.24
N PRO A 78 19.35 -4.36 12.09
CA PRO A 78 20.69 -4.70 11.65
C PRO A 78 20.84 -6.17 11.24
N ALA A 79 19.83 -7.02 11.51
CA ALA A 79 19.89 -8.46 11.35
C ALA A 79 19.29 -8.98 10.05
N TRP A 80 18.88 -8.10 9.11
CA TRP A 80 18.34 -8.55 7.83
C TRP A 80 19.21 -9.63 7.18
N SER A 81 18.60 -10.74 6.75
CA SER A 81 19.32 -11.86 6.16
C SER A 81 19.84 -11.56 4.75
N ARG A 82 19.18 -10.64 4.05
CA ARG A 82 19.52 -10.30 2.65
C ARG A 82 19.09 -8.88 2.27
N VAL A 83 19.57 -8.43 1.11
CA VAL A 83 19.29 -7.08 0.59
C VAL A 83 17.79 -6.87 0.38
N PHE A 84 17.05 -7.88 -0.06
CA PHE A 84 15.59 -7.82 -0.22
C PHE A 84 14.95 -8.88 0.68
N ALA A 85 14.48 -8.45 1.84
CA ALA A 85 13.93 -9.34 2.85
C ALA A 85 12.69 -10.10 2.35
N GLN A 86 12.59 -11.36 2.78
CA GLN A 86 11.43 -12.21 2.53
C GLN A 86 10.27 -11.89 3.47
N GLN A 87 9.08 -12.28 3.08
CA GLN A 87 7.83 -12.04 3.80
C GLN A 87 7.92 -12.39 5.29
N LYS A 88 8.41 -13.58 5.63
CA LYS A 88 8.50 -14.06 7.01
C LYS A 88 9.37 -13.15 7.88
N GLU A 89 10.48 -12.65 7.33
CA GLU A 89 11.42 -11.79 8.05
C GLU A 89 10.83 -10.38 8.24
N ILE A 90 10.10 -9.86 7.24
CA ILE A 90 9.41 -8.57 7.34
C ILE A 90 8.26 -8.65 8.34
N LYS A 91 7.51 -9.75 8.35
CA LYS A 91 6.44 -9.98 9.33
C LYS A 91 7.03 -10.06 10.75
N GLN A 92 8.16 -10.77 10.93
CA GLN A 92 8.85 -10.82 12.22
C GLN A 92 9.32 -9.45 12.68
N TYR A 93 9.92 -8.66 11.78
CA TYR A 93 10.30 -7.28 12.09
C TYR A 93 9.11 -6.43 12.57
N LEU A 94 7.93 -6.60 12.00
CA LEU A 94 6.72 -5.92 12.48
C LEU A 94 6.42 -6.29 13.93
N PHE A 95 6.45 -7.57 14.29
CA PHE A 95 6.20 -8.03 15.66
C PHE A 95 7.28 -7.57 16.64
N ASP A 96 8.56 -7.61 16.24
CA ASP A 96 9.66 -7.11 17.06
C ASP A 96 9.46 -5.61 17.40
N VAL A 97 8.97 -4.82 16.43
CA VAL A 97 8.64 -3.40 16.63
C VAL A 97 7.40 -3.24 17.53
N VAL A 98 6.35 -4.06 17.34
CA VAL A 98 5.15 -4.05 18.21
C VAL A 98 5.53 -4.28 19.67
N ASP A 99 6.38 -5.27 19.92
CA ASP A 99 6.82 -5.64 21.27
C ASP A 99 7.72 -4.57 21.89
N LYS A 100 8.70 -4.09 21.12
CA LYS A 100 9.64 -3.05 21.58
C LYS A 100 8.92 -1.77 22.02
N TYR A 101 7.94 -1.32 21.24
CA TYR A 101 7.18 -0.10 21.53
C TYR A 101 5.93 -0.35 22.38
N LYS A 102 5.69 -1.61 22.80
CA LYS A 102 4.57 -2.01 23.65
C LYS A 102 3.22 -1.48 23.11
N VAL A 103 2.94 -1.77 21.84
CA VAL A 103 1.74 -1.27 21.16
C VAL A 103 0.51 -2.12 21.45
N MET A 104 0.68 -3.42 21.75
CA MET A 104 -0.41 -4.38 21.94
C MET A 104 -1.53 -3.96 22.91
N PRO A 105 -1.27 -3.23 24.03
CA PRO A 105 -2.33 -2.77 24.92
C PRO A 105 -3.39 -1.87 24.26
N HIS A 106 -3.04 -1.24 23.13
CA HIS A 106 -3.95 -0.37 22.35
C HIS A 106 -4.59 -1.10 21.17
N VAL A 107 -4.22 -2.36 20.89
CA VAL A 107 -4.67 -3.09 19.69
C VAL A 107 -5.92 -3.92 20.00
N HIS A 108 -6.93 -3.73 19.18
CA HIS A 108 -8.16 -4.54 19.18
C HIS A 108 -8.21 -5.40 17.92
N LEU A 109 -7.79 -6.64 18.06
CA LEU A 109 -7.84 -7.66 17.00
C LEU A 109 -9.27 -8.18 16.80
N ASN A 110 -9.55 -8.80 15.65
CA ASN A 110 -10.87 -9.29 15.24
C ASN A 110 -11.95 -8.20 15.29
N ARG A 111 -11.54 -6.94 15.15
CA ARG A 111 -12.46 -5.79 15.21
C ARG A 111 -12.39 -4.98 13.92
N GLU A 112 -13.26 -5.32 13.00
CA GLU A 112 -13.37 -4.68 11.70
C GLU A 112 -14.15 -3.36 11.79
N ALA A 113 -13.61 -2.26 11.28
CA ALA A 113 -14.35 -1.04 11.02
C ALA A 113 -15.19 -1.22 9.75
N LEU A 114 -16.50 -1.34 9.92
CA LEU A 114 -17.47 -1.57 8.84
C LEU A 114 -17.85 -0.26 8.16
N GLN A 115 -17.94 0.81 8.94
CA GLN A 115 -18.25 2.16 8.50
C GLN A 115 -17.56 3.18 9.42
N ALA A 116 -17.13 4.29 8.86
CA ALA A 116 -16.67 5.47 9.60
C ALA A 116 -17.40 6.69 9.05
N GLN A 117 -18.09 7.44 9.91
CA GLN A 117 -18.85 8.64 9.51
C GLN A 117 -18.53 9.81 10.45
N TRP A 118 -18.32 10.97 9.87
CA TRP A 118 -18.23 12.20 10.66
C TRP A 118 -19.63 12.70 11.07
N SER A 119 -19.76 13.09 12.33
CA SER A 119 -20.97 13.72 12.89
C SER A 119 -20.69 15.16 13.30
N ASP A 120 -21.31 16.12 12.63
CA ASP A 120 -21.23 17.53 13.03
C ASP A 120 -21.94 17.81 14.35
N VAL A 121 -22.97 17.03 14.67
CA VAL A 121 -23.74 17.16 15.93
C VAL A 121 -22.88 16.78 17.13
N GLU A 122 -22.15 15.65 17.02
CA GLU A 122 -21.31 15.13 18.10
C GLU A 122 -19.84 15.63 17.98
N ASN A 123 -19.47 16.24 16.85
CA ASN A 123 -18.13 16.68 16.52
C ASN A 123 -17.07 15.56 16.65
N CYS A 124 -17.42 14.39 16.14
CA CYS A 124 -16.55 13.22 16.20
C CYS A 124 -16.80 12.25 15.04
N TRP A 125 -15.85 11.36 14.86
CA TRP A 125 -16.01 10.18 14.02
C TRP A 125 -16.80 9.12 14.78
N ILE A 126 -17.81 8.56 14.14
CA ILE A 126 -18.58 7.41 14.58
C ILE A 126 -18.13 6.22 13.73
N ILE A 127 -17.52 5.22 14.39
CA ILE A 127 -17.00 4.03 13.73
C ILE A 127 -17.83 2.81 14.14
N GLN A 128 -18.54 2.24 13.17
CA GLN A 128 -19.34 1.04 13.36
C GLN A 128 -18.47 -0.21 13.25
N THR A 129 -18.61 -1.12 14.23
CA THR A 129 -17.98 -2.44 14.22
C THR A 129 -19.03 -3.52 14.57
N LYS A 130 -18.70 -4.79 14.31
CA LYS A 130 -19.60 -5.89 14.74
C LYS A 130 -19.79 -5.96 16.26
N GLN A 131 -18.84 -5.41 17.03
CA GLN A 131 -18.86 -5.41 18.49
C GLN A 131 -19.47 -4.13 19.08
N GLY A 132 -20.05 -3.28 18.27
CA GLY A 132 -20.67 -2.03 18.67
C GLY A 132 -19.98 -0.81 18.10
N GLU A 133 -20.50 0.35 18.47
CA GLU A 133 -20.08 1.66 17.98
C GLU A 133 -18.96 2.24 18.83
N LEU A 134 -18.01 2.88 18.17
CA LEU A 134 -16.90 3.61 18.77
C LEU A 134 -16.89 5.05 18.25
N ARG A 135 -16.43 5.97 19.07
CA ARG A 135 -16.31 7.39 18.74
C ARG A 135 -14.90 7.90 18.95
N SER A 136 -14.48 8.85 18.12
CA SER A 136 -13.21 9.55 18.32
C SER A 136 -13.20 10.96 17.75
N GLN A 137 -12.42 11.83 18.35
CA GLN A 137 -12.21 13.16 17.80
C GLN A 137 -11.45 13.10 16.47
N PHE A 138 -10.45 12.23 16.35
CA PHE A 138 -9.65 12.04 15.14
C PHE A 138 -9.69 10.58 14.68
N ALA A 139 -9.67 10.37 13.36
CA ALA A 139 -9.58 9.05 12.75
C ALA A 139 -8.36 8.97 11.83
N ILE A 140 -7.51 7.93 11.99
CA ILE A 140 -6.39 7.63 11.10
C ILE A 140 -6.72 6.34 10.35
N LEU A 141 -7.01 6.46 9.06
CA LEU A 141 -7.42 5.36 8.20
C LEU A 141 -6.17 4.76 7.53
N ALA A 142 -5.61 3.72 8.14
CA ALA A 142 -4.35 3.06 7.78
C ALA A 142 -4.57 1.69 7.12
N CYS A 143 -5.67 1.54 6.37
CA CYS A 143 -6.09 0.26 5.79
C CYS A 143 -5.17 -0.25 4.66
N GLY A 144 -4.36 0.63 4.05
CA GLY A 144 -3.51 0.31 2.89
C GLY A 144 -4.32 0.04 1.62
N PRO A 145 -3.71 0.16 0.42
CA PRO A 145 -4.40 -0.04 -0.85
C PRO A 145 -4.30 -1.48 -1.41
N MET A 146 -3.51 -2.37 -0.81
CA MET A 146 -3.18 -3.69 -1.38
C MET A 146 -3.73 -4.84 -0.50
N HIS A 147 -5.02 -4.83 -0.19
CA HIS A 147 -5.62 -5.86 0.67
C HIS A 147 -6.91 -6.46 0.10
N GLU A 148 -7.59 -5.80 -0.83
CA GLU A 148 -8.74 -6.38 -1.53
C GLU A 148 -8.32 -6.81 -2.93
N PRO A 149 -8.40 -8.12 -3.27
CA PRO A 149 -7.97 -8.64 -4.55
C PRO A 149 -8.94 -8.26 -5.67
N VAL A 150 -8.41 -7.95 -6.85
CA VAL A 150 -9.20 -7.82 -8.07
C VAL A 150 -9.50 -9.22 -8.60
N LEU A 151 -10.77 -9.61 -8.60
CA LEU A 151 -11.23 -10.83 -9.24
C LEU A 151 -11.61 -10.51 -10.69
N PRO A 152 -11.14 -11.31 -11.68
CA PRO A 152 -11.49 -11.06 -13.07
C PRO A 152 -12.93 -11.45 -13.33
N ASP A 153 -13.65 -10.61 -14.06
CA ASP A 153 -14.95 -10.95 -14.63
C ASP A 153 -14.71 -11.78 -15.92
N VAL A 154 -14.78 -13.11 -15.78
CA VAL A 154 -14.54 -14.07 -16.87
C VAL A 154 -15.76 -14.94 -17.03
N LYS A 155 -16.31 -14.96 -18.24
CA LYS A 155 -17.47 -15.77 -18.58
C LYS A 155 -17.21 -17.24 -18.27
N GLY A 156 -18.12 -17.86 -17.51
CA GLY A 156 -18.06 -19.28 -17.17
C GLY A 156 -17.05 -19.64 -16.08
N ILE A 157 -16.53 -18.68 -15.32
CA ILE A 157 -15.58 -18.94 -14.22
C ILE A 157 -16.20 -19.90 -13.18
N GLU A 158 -17.49 -19.84 -12.99
CA GLU A 158 -18.26 -20.72 -12.10
C GLU A 158 -18.35 -22.17 -12.60
N THR A 159 -18.04 -22.42 -13.88
CA THR A 159 -18.04 -23.76 -14.48
C THR A 159 -16.74 -24.52 -14.28
N PHE A 160 -15.70 -23.84 -13.79
CA PHE A 160 -14.39 -24.46 -13.56
C PHE A 160 -14.50 -25.55 -12.50
N LYS A 161 -13.93 -26.71 -12.79
CA LYS A 161 -14.04 -27.89 -11.91
C LYS A 161 -12.85 -28.06 -10.97
N GLY A 162 -11.80 -27.27 -11.16
CA GLY A 162 -10.61 -27.28 -10.34
C GLY A 162 -10.60 -26.18 -9.25
N GLU A 163 -9.44 -25.93 -8.69
CA GLU A 163 -9.26 -24.93 -7.65
C GLU A 163 -8.92 -23.56 -8.25
N ILE A 164 -9.58 -22.50 -7.77
CA ILE A 164 -9.29 -21.11 -8.12
C ILE A 164 -8.97 -20.34 -6.85
N PHE A 165 -7.83 -19.66 -6.82
CA PHE A 165 -7.49 -18.76 -5.70
C PHE A 165 -6.65 -17.58 -6.14
N HIS A 166 -6.76 -16.47 -5.40
CA HIS A 166 -5.92 -15.30 -5.60
C HIS A 166 -4.58 -15.45 -4.86
N SER A 167 -3.50 -14.86 -5.39
CA SER A 167 -2.16 -14.95 -4.79
C SER A 167 -2.07 -14.46 -3.34
N SER A 168 -2.92 -13.53 -2.91
CA SER A 168 -3.03 -13.11 -1.51
C SER A 168 -3.77 -14.09 -0.60
N GLN A 169 -4.40 -15.10 -1.15
CA GLN A 169 -5.14 -16.16 -0.46
C GLN A 169 -4.52 -17.52 -0.79
N TRP A 170 -3.19 -17.60 -0.68
CA TRP A 170 -2.43 -18.77 -1.11
C TRP A 170 -2.85 -20.05 -0.37
N ARG A 171 -3.19 -21.08 -1.13
CA ARG A 171 -3.59 -22.41 -0.65
C ARG A 171 -2.35 -23.26 -0.38
N HIS A 172 -1.80 -23.16 0.85
CA HIS A 172 -0.64 -23.94 1.27
C HIS A 172 -0.94 -25.43 1.45
N ASP A 173 -2.22 -25.77 1.56
CA ASP A 173 -2.73 -27.13 1.69
C ASP A 173 -2.87 -27.84 0.33
N LEU A 174 -2.80 -27.10 -0.79
CA LEU A 174 -2.95 -27.66 -2.14
C LEU A 174 -1.59 -28.09 -2.71
N ASP A 175 -1.49 -29.37 -3.05
CA ASP A 175 -0.33 -29.92 -3.77
C ASP A 175 -0.45 -29.61 -5.27
N LEU A 176 0.49 -28.84 -5.79
CA LEU A 176 0.59 -28.48 -7.21
C LEU A 176 1.42 -29.49 -8.02
N THR A 177 1.97 -30.51 -7.39
CA THR A 177 2.82 -31.52 -8.06
C THR A 177 2.03 -32.23 -9.16
N ALA A 178 2.63 -32.27 -10.35
CA ALA A 178 2.04 -32.87 -11.55
C ALA A 178 0.70 -32.28 -12.02
N GLN A 179 0.25 -31.15 -11.50
CA GLN A 179 -0.94 -30.44 -11.93
C GLN A 179 -0.66 -29.56 -13.18
N ARG A 180 -1.69 -29.33 -13.99
CA ARG A 180 -1.70 -28.28 -15.02
C ARG A 180 -2.17 -26.99 -14.35
N VAL A 181 -1.28 -26.02 -14.23
CA VAL A 181 -1.56 -24.76 -13.53
C VAL A 181 -1.64 -23.62 -14.52
N ALA A 182 -2.73 -22.86 -14.48
CA ALA A 182 -2.87 -21.60 -15.19
C ALA A 182 -2.66 -20.41 -14.25
N VAL A 183 -1.83 -19.45 -14.64
CA VAL A 183 -1.62 -18.20 -13.90
C VAL A 183 -2.19 -17.04 -14.70
N ILE A 184 -3.09 -16.29 -14.10
CA ILE A 184 -3.72 -15.13 -14.73
C ILE A 184 -3.01 -13.85 -14.24
N GLY A 185 -2.18 -13.26 -15.10
CA GLY A 185 -1.44 -12.05 -14.82
C GLY A 185 0.07 -12.26 -14.61
N THR A 186 0.82 -11.17 -14.80
CA THR A 186 2.30 -11.13 -14.78
C THR A 186 2.83 -9.97 -13.91
N GLY A 187 2.09 -9.63 -12.84
CA GLY A 187 2.44 -8.57 -11.91
C GLY A 187 3.52 -8.97 -10.89
N ALA A 188 3.72 -8.12 -9.88
CA ALA A 188 4.76 -8.27 -8.87
C ALA A 188 4.69 -9.60 -8.09
N SER A 189 3.49 -10.13 -7.83
CA SER A 189 3.33 -11.43 -7.18
C SER A 189 3.69 -12.58 -8.12
N ALA A 190 3.20 -12.55 -9.37
CA ALA A 190 3.43 -13.61 -10.34
C ALA A 190 4.93 -13.82 -10.64
N ILE A 191 5.71 -12.75 -10.80
CA ILE A 191 7.15 -12.87 -11.06
C ILE A 191 7.93 -13.49 -9.89
N GLN A 192 7.33 -13.59 -8.71
CA GLN A 192 7.92 -14.20 -7.52
C GLN A 192 7.49 -15.66 -7.35
N PHE A 193 6.17 -15.96 -7.43
CA PHE A 193 5.72 -17.34 -7.19
C PHE A 193 5.85 -18.26 -8.41
N VAL A 194 5.72 -17.76 -9.64
CA VAL A 194 5.84 -18.57 -10.86
C VAL A 194 7.16 -19.34 -10.92
N PRO A 195 8.34 -18.72 -10.69
CA PRO A 195 9.60 -19.45 -10.65
C PRO A 195 9.68 -20.51 -9.53
N GLN A 196 8.90 -20.35 -8.46
CA GLN A 196 8.91 -21.30 -7.34
C GLN A 196 8.04 -22.53 -7.62
N ILE A 197 6.90 -22.36 -8.32
CA ILE A 197 6.00 -23.46 -8.63
C ILE A 197 6.36 -24.19 -9.93
N GLN A 198 7.02 -23.52 -10.87
CA GLN A 198 7.34 -24.04 -12.20
C GLN A 198 8.04 -25.42 -12.17
N PRO A 199 9.02 -25.70 -11.28
CA PRO A 199 9.72 -26.98 -11.29
C PRO A 199 8.88 -28.19 -10.86
N GLN A 200 7.75 -27.98 -10.16
CA GLN A 200 6.94 -29.05 -9.58
C GLN A 200 5.66 -29.33 -10.37
N VAL A 201 5.19 -28.39 -11.19
CA VAL A 201 3.97 -28.54 -11.95
C VAL A 201 4.20 -29.33 -13.26
N LYS A 202 3.19 -30.07 -13.71
CA LYS A 202 3.24 -30.77 -15.00
C LYS A 202 3.31 -29.82 -16.18
N GLN A 203 2.45 -28.81 -16.16
CA GLN A 203 2.34 -27.77 -17.18
C GLN A 203 1.98 -26.46 -16.50
N LEU A 204 2.63 -25.38 -16.91
CA LEU A 204 2.36 -24.03 -16.45
C LEU A 204 1.97 -23.14 -17.62
N THR A 205 0.74 -22.62 -17.62
CA THR A 205 0.28 -21.70 -18.65
C THR A 205 0.10 -20.29 -18.07
N ILE A 206 0.74 -19.30 -18.66
CA ILE A 206 0.70 -17.91 -18.20
C ILE A 206 -0.18 -17.09 -19.15
N PHE A 207 -1.31 -16.58 -18.68
CA PHE A 207 -2.11 -15.61 -19.41
C PHE A 207 -1.56 -14.19 -19.18
N GLN A 208 -1.00 -13.62 -20.23
CA GLN A 208 -0.33 -12.34 -20.20
C GLN A 208 -1.04 -11.33 -21.12
N ARG A 209 -1.95 -10.53 -20.58
CA ARG A 209 -2.59 -9.44 -21.33
C ARG A 209 -1.58 -8.38 -21.80
N THR A 210 -0.57 -8.11 -20.99
CA THR A 210 0.49 -7.13 -21.28
C THR A 210 1.79 -7.61 -20.68
N ALA A 211 2.84 -7.71 -21.49
CA ALA A 211 4.19 -8.03 -21.01
C ALA A 211 4.72 -6.96 -20.04
N GLN A 212 5.66 -7.34 -19.16
CA GLN A 212 6.25 -6.45 -18.17
C GLN A 212 7.75 -6.29 -18.42
N TRP A 213 8.28 -5.08 -18.20
CA TRP A 213 9.71 -4.87 -18.11
C TRP A 213 10.25 -5.42 -16.80
N ILE A 214 11.16 -6.40 -16.89
CA ILE A 214 11.81 -7.02 -15.73
C ILE A 214 13.28 -6.66 -15.76
N LEU A 215 13.76 -6.05 -14.68
CA LEU A 215 15.18 -5.77 -14.45
C LEU A 215 15.86 -6.93 -13.71
N PRO A 216 17.17 -7.08 -13.82
CA PRO A 216 17.93 -7.93 -12.91
C PRO A 216 17.77 -7.43 -11.47
N LYS A 217 17.66 -8.37 -10.53
CA LYS A 217 17.52 -8.08 -9.09
C LYS A 217 18.86 -8.25 -8.40
N SER A 218 19.40 -7.18 -7.84
CA SER A 218 20.65 -7.19 -7.07
C SER A 218 20.42 -7.72 -5.67
N ASP A 219 19.83 -8.93 -5.57
CA ASP A 219 19.55 -9.57 -4.30
C ASP A 219 20.68 -10.52 -3.89
N MET A 220 21.28 -10.25 -2.74
CA MET A 220 22.36 -11.05 -2.17
C MET A 220 22.17 -11.21 -0.65
N PRO A 221 22.69 -12.30 -0.06
CA PRO A 221 22.69 -12.45 1.39
C PRO A 221 23.57 -11.38 2.05
N LEU A 222 23.11 -10.85 3.19
CA LEU A 222 23.92 -10.00 4.06
C LEU A 222 24.74 -10.90 4.98
N LEU A 223 26.05 -10.95 4.71
CA LEU A 223 26.99 -11.82 5.45
C LEU A 223 27.06 -11.44 6.93
N ALA A 224 27.38 -12.42 7.78
CA ALA A 224 27.46 -12.21 9.22
C ALA A 224 28.36 -11.03 9.64
N PRO A 225 29.54 -10.80 9.04
CA PRO A 225 30.36 -9.61 9.36
C PRO A 225 29.66 -8.28 9.06
N VAL A 226 28.89 -8.19 7.95
CA VAL A 226 28.14 -6.98 7.60
C VAL A 226 27.04 -6.71 8.62
N ARG A 227 26.30 -7.74 9.03
CA ARG A 227 25.26 -7.64 10.07
C ARG A 227 25.86 -7.26 11.42
N ALA A 228 27.01 -7.83 11.78
CA ALA A 228 27.74 -7.44 12.99
C ALA A 228 28.19 -5.99 12.93
N MET A 229 28.69 -5.53 11.79
CA MET A 229 29.06 -4.12 11.57
C MET A 229 27.86 -3.20 11.76
N PHE A 230 26.69 -3.52 11.22
CA PHE A 230 25.46 -2.72 11.40
C PHE A 230 25.04 -2.66 12.90
N LYS A 231 25.18 -3.78 13.61
CA LYS A 231 24.86 -3.86 15.04
C LYS A 231 25.84 -3.03 15.91
N LEU A 232 27.14 -3.11 15.61
CA LEU A 232 28.19 -2.43 16.39
C LEU A 232 28.31 -0.95 16.01
N LEU A 233 28.11 -0.62 14.74
CA LEU A 233 28.25 0.72 14.18
C LEU A 233 26.99 1.12 13.39
N PRO A 234 25.89 1.50 14.07
CA PRO A 234 24.59 1.78 13.42
C PRO A 234 24.67 2.85 12.31
N LEU A 235 25.64 3.77 12.38
CA LEU A 235 25.89 4.77 11.33
C LEU A 235 26.14 4.12 9.95
N THR A 236 26.78 2.95 9.90
CA THR A 236 27.05 2.24 8.64
C THR A 236 25.75 1.77 7.97
N GLN A 237 24.77 1.34 8.76
CA GLN A 237 23.45 1.00 8.24
C GLN A 237 22.67 2.25 7.78
N GLN A 238 22.80 3.38 8.50
CA GLN A 238 22.21 4.65 8.07
C GLN A 238 22.83 5.15 6.75
N LEU A 239 24.13 5.01 6.57
CA LEU A 239 24.81 5.35 5.31
C LEU A 239 24.31 4.46 4.16
N MET A 240 24.18 3.14 4.40
CA MET A 240 23.59 2.25 3.41
C MET A 240 22.15 2.66 3.06
N ARG A 241 21.31 2.98 4.06
CA ARG A 241 19.96 3.49 3.85
C ARG A 241 19.96 4.77 3.00
N GLY A 242 20.83 5.72 3.33
CA GLY A 242 21.00 6.98 2.59
C GLY A 242 21.42 6.76 1.13
N SER A 243 22.35 5.82 0.89
CA SER A 243 22.79 5.46 -0.46
C SER A 243 21.66 4.85 -1.28
N VAL A 244 20.92 3.88 -0.71
CA VAL A 244 19.74 3.28 -1.35
C VAL A 244 18.69 4.34 -1.65
N TYR A 245 18.42 5.25 -0.69
CA TYR A 245 17.50 6.37 -0.89
C TYR A 245 17.91 7.25 -2.08
N GLY A 246 19.20 7.61 -2.19
CA GLY A 246 19.74 8.39 -3.31
C GLY A 246 19.57 7.72 -4.65
N ILE A 247 19.76 6.39 -4.74
CA ILE A 247 19.50 5.61 -5.95
C ILE A 247 18.02 5.71 -6.36
N PHE A 248 17.09 5.52 -5.42
CA PHE A 248 15.66 5.64 -5.72
C PHE A 248 15.25 7.06 -6.11
N GLU A 249 15.84 8.10 -5.52
CA GLU A 249 15.61 9.49 -5.95
C GLU A 249 16.11 9.73 -7.37
N THR A 250 17.24 9.15 -7.74
CA THR A 250 17.75 9.22 -9.13
C THR A 250 16.78 8.55 -10.11
N ILE A 251 16.26 7.36 -9.79
CA ILE A 251 15.25 6.68 -10.60
C ILE A 251 13.98 7.51 -10.68
N ASN A 252 13.51 8.07 -9.56
CA ASN A 252 12.34 8.93 -9.51
C ASN A 252 12.51 10.20 -10.37
N GLY A 253 13.69 10.80 -10.36
CA GLY A 253 14.06 11.88 -11.28
C GLY A 253 14.01 11.44 -12.76
N GLY A 254 14.47 10.21 -13.06
CA GLY A 254 14.38 9.62 -14.40
C GLY A 254 12.94 9.47 -14.90
N ILE A 255 12.01 9.08 -14.04
CA ILE A 255 10.58 8.91 -14.39
C ILE A 255 9.91 10.21 -14.84
N GLN A 256 10.47 11.38 -14.46
CA GLN A 256 10.00 12.68 -14.96
C GLN A 256 10.27 12.85 -16.47
N SER A 257 11.15 12.03 -17.08
CA SER A 257 11.56 12.15 -18.48
C SER A 257 11.42 10.83 -19.23
N PRO A 258 10.46 10.73 -20.18
CA PRO A 258 10.36 9.57 -21.07
C PRO A 258 11.68 9.23 -21.80
N ALA A 259 12.47 10.23 -22.15
CA ALA A 259 13.76 10.03 -22.83
C ALA A 259 14.79 9.34 -21.93
N ALA A 260 14.89 9.76 -20.66
CA ALA A 260 15.77 9.12 -19.68
C ALA A 260 15.36 7.66 -19.44
N MET A 261 14.07 7.40 -19.30
CA MET A 261 13.55 6.05 -19.07
C MET A 261 13.75 5.14 -20.30
N LYS A 262 13.70 5.65 -21.52
CA LYS A 262 14.08 4.88 -22.73
C LYS A 262 15.54 4.41 -22.70
N GLN A 263 16.46 5.19 -22.13
CA GLN A 263 17.85 4.73 -21.95
C GLN A 263 17.93 3.63 -20.89
N PHE A 264 17.23 3.81 -19.77
CA PHE A 264 17.16 2.81 -18.72
C PHE A 264 16.50 1.49 -19.19
N GLN A 265 15.53 1.58 -20.10
CA GLN A 265 14.87 0.42 -20.73
C GLN A 265 15.85 -0.51 -21.48
N LYS A 266 16.99 -0.01 -21.94
CA LYS A 266 18.02 -0.84 -22.61
C LYS A 266 18.53 -1.95 -21.69
N LEU A 267 18.64 -1.68 -20.39
CA LEU A 267 19.04 -2.69 -19.40
C LEU A 267 17.98 -3.82 -19.29
N ALA A 268 16.70 -3.47 -19.24
CA ALA A 268 15.63 -4.46 -19.20
C ALA A 268 15.57 -5.28 -20.50
N LYS A 269 15.78 -4.64 -21.65
CA LYS A 269 15.85 -5.32 -22.96
C LYS A 269 17.06 -6.27 -23.03
N TRP A 270 18.21 -5.84 -22.52
CA TRP A 270 19.39 -6.71 -22.43
C TRP A 270 19.09 -7.93 -21.55
N HIS A 271 18.47 -7.75 -20.38
CA HIS A 271 18.12 -8.84 -19.47
C HIS A 271 17.17 -9.85 -20.13
N LEU A 272 16.12 -9.39 -20.82
CA LEU A 272 15.22 -10.23 -21.61
C LEU A 272 15.99 -11.03 -22.68
N ASN A 273 16.81 -10.36 -23.49
CA ASN A 273 17.54 -10.99 -24.59
C ASN A 273 18.61 -11.99 -24.11
N TYR A 274 19.18 -11.75 -22.93
CA TYR A 274 20.15 -12.64 -22.32
C TYR A 274 19.51 -14.00 -21.94
N HIS A 275 18.31 -13.99 -21.37
CA HIS A 275 17.65 -15.20 -20.88
C HIS A 275 16.76 -15.88 -21.92
N ILE A 276 16.08 -15.14 -22.79
CA ILE A 276 15.12 -15.70 -23.75
C ILE A 276 15.76 -15.77 -25.14
N LYS A 277 16.14 -16.99 -25.57
CA LYS A 277 16.76 -17.24 -26.87
C LYS A 277 15.75 -17.48 -27.99
N ASN A 278 14.58 -18.06 -27.65
CA ASN A 278 13.51 -18.30 -28.59
C ASN A 278 12.90 -16.97 -29.08
N PRO A 279 12.93 -16.66 -30.40
CA PRO A 279 12.44 -15.38 -30.92
C PRO A 279 10.94 -15.15 -30.69
N GLN A 280 10.13 -16.19 -30.85
CA GLN A 280 8.67 -16.11 -30.70
C GLN A 280 8.30 -15.81 -29.23
N LEU A 281 8.95 -16.52 -28.28
CA LEU A 281 8.73 -16.25 -26.88
C LEU A 281 9.22 -14.83 -26.49
N ARG A 282 10.37 -14.41 -27.06
CA ARG A 282 10.92 -13.06 -26.82
C ARG A 282 9.96 -11.98 -27.30
N GLU A 283 9.33 -12.17 -28.46
CA GLU A 283 8.32 -11.25 -28.99
C GLU A 283 7.13 -11.16 -28.03
N LYS A 284 6.57 -12.30 -27.58
CA LYS A 284 5.48 -12.35 -26.59
C LYS A 284 5.85 -11.62 -25.28
N LEU A 285 7.11 -11.66 -24.85
CA LEU A 285 7.59 -11.07 -23.58
C LEU A 285 8.14 -9.65 -23.71
N THR A 286 8.13 -9.04 -24.90
CA THR A 286 8.61 -7.68 -25.12
C THR A 286 7.50 -6.67 -24.91
N PRO A 287 7.57 -5.80 -23.88
CA PRO A 287 6.54 -4.77 -23.67
C PRO A 287 6.55 -3.69 -24.76
N ASN A 288 5.38 -3.14 -25.05
CA ASN A 288 5.19 -2.08 -26.05
C ASN A 288 5.11 -0.66 -25.44
N PHE A 289 5.48 -0.50 -24.18
CA PHE A 289 5.43 0.76 -23.44
C PHE A 289 6.79 1.11 -22.82
N ILE A 290 6.99 2.37 -22.43
CA ILE A 290 8.23 2.83 -21.80
C ILE A 290 8.32 2.31 -20.35
N ILE A 291 9.48 1.75 -19.97
CA ILE A 291 9.73 1.30 -18.58
C ILE A 291 9.48 2.44 -17.60
N GLY A 292 8.85 2.13 -16.44
CA GLY A 292 8.43 3.11 -15.44
C GLY A 292 6.98 3.58 -15.59
N CYS A 293 6.34 3.34 -16.76
CA CYS A 293 4.91 3.59 -16.93
C CYS A 293 4.05 2.76 -15.96
N LYS A 294 4.47 1.51 -15.74
CA LYS A 294 4.02 0.64 -14.62
C LYS A 294 5.15 0.54 -13.60
N ARG A 295 4.84 -0.02 -12.41
CA ARG A 295 5.88 -0.32 -11.42
C ARG A 295 7.00 -1.15 -12.05
N ILE A 296 8.24 -0.72 -11.84
CA ILE A 296 9.43 -1.42 -12.33
C ILE A 296 9.60 -2.70 -11.52
N LEU A 297 9.59 -3.85 -12.19
CA LEU A 297 9.72 -5.16 -11.59
C LEU A 297 11.16 -5.68 -11.69
N GLN A 298 11.59 -6.52 -10.73
CA GLN A 298 12.94 -7.07 -10.67
C GLN A 298 12.88 -8.57 -10.37
N SER A 299 13.51 -9.39 -11.19
CA SER A 299 13.62 -10.84 -10.96
C SER A 299 14.76 -11.43 -11.78
N ASN A 300 15.58 -12.28 -11.15
CA ASN A 300 16.60 -13.07 -11.85
C ASN A 300 16.05 -14.43 -12.35
N ASN A 301 14.90 -14.86 -11.81
CA ASN A 301 14.36 -16.20 -12.03
C ASN A 301 13.15 -16.22 -12.97
N TRP A 302 12.51 -15.08 -13.24
CA TRP A 302 11.32 -14.98 -14.08
C TRP A 302 11.57 -15.50 -15.51
N TYR A 303 12.48 -14.90 -16.23
CA TYR A 303 12.77 -15.32 -17.60
C TYR A 303 13.33 -16.75 -17.70
N PRO A 304 14.25 -17.21 -16.83
CA PRO A 304 14.65 -18.62 -16.80
C PRO A 304 13.50 -19.60 -16.60
N ALA A 305 12.52 -19.26 -15.74
CA ALA A 305 11.34 -20.09 -15.54
C ALA A 305 10.46 -20.14 -16.80
N LEU A 306 10.24 -19.01 -17.46
CA LEU A 306 9.43 -18.95 -18.69
C LEU A 306 10.10 -19.65 -19.90
N ALA A 307 11.39 -19.87 -19.86
CA ALA A 307 12.13 -20.58 -20.90
C ALA A 307 12.09 -22.11 -20.76
N GLN A 308 11.44 -22.64 -19.72
CA GLN A 308 11.35 -24.10 -19.51
C GLN A 308 10.31 -24.75 -20.42
N ASN A 309 10.56 -26.02 -20.76
CA ASN A 309 9.72 -26.78 -21.71
C ASN A 309 8.28 -27.01 -21.22
N ASN A 310 8.03 -26.99 -19.90
CA ASN A 310 6.69 -27.15 -19.33
C ASN A 310 5.98 -25.82 -19.11
N VAL A 311 6.47 -24.72 -19.72
CA VAL A 311 5.85 -23.40 -19.61
C VAL A 311 5.38 -22.88 -20.95
N GLU A 312 4.14 -22.44 -20.98
CA GLU A 312 3.53 -21.78 -22.14
C GLU A 312 3.08 -20.37 -21.77
N VAL A 313 3.36 -19.40 -22.66
CA VAL A 313 2.88 -18.04 -22.52
C VAL A 313 1.83 -17.75 -23.60
N ILE A 314 0.60 -17.51 -23.16
CA ILE A 314 -0.49 -17.00 -23.99
C ILE A 314 -0.47 -15.47 -23.86
N ALA A 315 -0.08 -14.78 -24.96
CA ALA A 315 0.05 -13.32 -24.98
C ALA A 315 -1.33 -12.65 -25.16
N SER A 316 -2.29 -13.03 -24.32
CA SER A 316 -3.67 -12.54 -24.33
C SER A 316 -4.29 -12.63 -22.93
N GLY A 317 -5.41 -11.92 -22.72
CA GLY A 317 -6.21 -12.05 -21.51
C GLY A 317 -7.09 -13.31 -21.56
N LEU A 318 -7.42 -13.88 -20.42
CA LEU A 318 -8.45 -14.90 -20.27
C LEU A 318 -9.81 -14.28 -20.55
N SER A 319 -10.64 -14.91 -21.39
CA SER A 319 -11.98 -14.40 -21.76
C SER A 319 -13.12 -15.33 -21.38
N GLU A 320 -12.91 -16.64 -21.43
CA GLU A 320 -13.97 -17.62 -21.14
C GLU A 320 -13.39 -18.89 -20.52
N ILE A 321 -14.16 -19.54 -19.66
CA ILE A 321 -13.85 -20.86 -19.08
C ILE A 321 -15.01 -21.81 -19.40
N LYS A 322 -14.67 -23.00 -19.86
CA LYS A 322 -15.63 -24.10 -20.13
C LYS A 322 -15.15 -25.41 -19.47
N GLY A 323 -15.67 -25.68 -18.28
CA GLY A 323 -15.14 -26.78 -17.46
C GLY A 323 -13.68 -26.56 -17.13
N ASN A 324 -12.75 -27.38 -17.61
CA ASN A 324 -11.33 -27.24 -17.37
C ASN A 324 -10.57 -26.53 -18.51
N THR A 325 -11.28 -26.15 -19.59
CA THR A 325 -10.70 -25.46 -20.74
C THR A 325 -10.75 -23.93 -20.54
N LEU A 326 -9.61 -23.28 -20.52
CA LEU A 326 -9.44 -21.84 -20.43
C LEU A 326 -9.19 -21.27 -21.83
N ILE A 327 -9.99 -20.28 -22.24
CA ILE A 327 -9.97 -19.68 -23.58
C ILE A 327 -9.54 -18.21 -23.46
N ALA A 328 -8.48 -17.86 -24.17
CA ALA A 328 -7.98 -16.50 -24.27
C ALA A 328 -8.77 -15.66 -25.28
N SER A 329 -8.68 -14.32 -25.17
CA SER A 329 -9.37 -13.39 -26.09
C SER A 329 -8.90 -13.50 -27.55
N ASN A 330 -7.73 -14.07 -27.81
CA ASN A 330 -7.18 -14.33 -29.15
C ASN A 330 -7.52 -15.73 -29.70
N GLY A 331 -8.31 -16.53 -28.95
CA GLY A 331 -8.72 -17.89 -29.33
C GLY A 331 -7.76 -19.01 -28.94
N GLU A 332 -6.53 -18.69 -28.46
CA GLU A 332 -5.65 -19.70 -27.84
C GLU A 332 -6.34 -20.29 -26.60
N HIS A 333 -6.11 -21.57 -26.30
CA HIS A 333 -6.73 -22.23 -25.16
C HIS A 333 -5.79 -23.23 -24.50
N CYS A 334 -6.05 -23.55 -23.25
CA CYS A 334 -5.34 -24.59 -22.50
C CYS A 334 -6.29 -25.30 -21.55
N GLU A 335 -5.86 -26.49 -21.11
CA GLU A 335 -6.51 -27.23 -20.02
C GLU A 335 -5.80 -26.90 -18.71
N ALA A 336 -6.55 -26.69 -17.64
CA ALA A 336 -6.01 -26.47 -16.30
C ALA A 336 -6.74 -27.29 -15.24
N ASP A 337 -6.02 -27.65 -14.21
CA ASP A 337 -6.53 -28.27 -12.98
C ASP A 337 -6.60 -27.26 -11.83
N VAL A 338 -5.75 -26.21 -11.91
CA VAL A 338 -5.68 -25.11 -10.93
C VAL A 338 -5.52 -23.77 -11.63
N ILE A 339 -6.24 -22.76 -11.18
CA ILE A 339 -6.11 -21.36 -11.62
C ILE A 339 -5.58 -20.50 -10.45
N ILE A 340 -4.45 -19.83 -10.67
CA ILE A 340 -3.89 -18.87 -9.71
C ILE A 340 -4.06 -17.45 -10.26
N LEU A 341 -4.82 -16.62 -9.53
CA LEU A 341 -5.09 -15.25 -9.91
C LEU A 341 -3.96 -14.33 -9.39
N GLY A 342 -3.11 -13.86 -10.29
CA GLY A 342 -2.12 -12.80 -10.08
C GLY A 342 -2.62 -11.45 -10.59
N THR A 343 -3.90 -11.16 -10.37
CA THR A 343 -4.64 -10.05 -10.97
C THR A 343 -4.49 -8.71 -10.24
N GLY A 344 -3.85 -8.72 -9.06
CA GLY A 344 -3.54 -7.51 -8.27
C GLY A 344 -4.66 -7.07 -7.36
N PHE A 345 -4.66 -5.77 -7.00
CA PHE A 345 -5.52 -5.18 -5.97
C PHE A 345 -6.17 -3.90 -6.48
N GLU A 346 -7.28 -3.51 -5.83
CA GLU A 346 -7.96 -2.23 -6.06
C GLU A 346 -7.14 -1.08 -5.46
N ILE A 347 -6.34 -0.41 -6.29
CA ILE A 347 -5.40 0.64 -5.83
C ILE A 347 -5.93 2.04 -6.15
N ALA A 348 -6.38 2.26 -7.38
CA ALA A 348 -6.81 3.59 -7.83
C ALA A 348 -8.11 4.05 -7.15
N GLU A 349 -8.99 3.12 -6.84
CA GLU A 349 -10.22 3.36 -6.08
C GLU A 349 -10.17 2.55 -4.77
N PRO A 350 -9.48 3.07 -3.72
CA PRO A 350 -9.21 2.26 -2.54
C PRO A 350 -10.49 1.85 -1.83
N PRO A 351 -10.65 0.57 -1.45
CA PRO A 351 -11.88 0.02 -0.88
C PRO A 351 -12.39 0.72 0.38
N ILE A 352 -11.48 1.33 1.15
CA ILE A 352 -11.85 2.13 2.33
C ILE A 352 -12.80 3.27 1.98
N ALA A 353 -12.74 3.82 0.77
CA ALA A 353 -13.62 4.90 0.32
C ALA A 353 -15.10 4.48 0.30
N ASN A 354 -15.39 3.18 0.20
CA ASN A 354 -16.75 2.65 0.28
C ASN A 354 -17.30 2.56 1.71
N ARG A 355 -16.45 2.79 2.72
CA ARG A 355 -16.78 2.65 4.14
C ARG A 355 -16.67 3.97 4.91
N VAL A 356 -16.20 5.03 4.27
CA VAL A 356 -16.06 6.37 4.87
C VAL A 356 -17.15 7.29 4.35
N TYR A 357 -17.80 7.98 5.27
CA TYR A 357 -18.88 8.92 5.01
C TYR A 357 -18.52 10.29 5.56
N ASN A 358 -18.70 11.30 4.73
CA ASN A 358 -18.42 12.69 5.07
C ASN A 358 -19.49 13.29 5.99
N ARG A 359 -19.35 14.57 6.36
CA ARG A 359 -20.28 15.30 7.23
C ARG A 359 -21.72 15.37 6.73
N PHE A 360 -21.92 15.20 5.42
CA PHE A 360 -23.23 15.20 4.78
C PHE A 360 -23.81 13.78 4.62
N GLY A 361 -23.17 12.77 5.18
CA GLY A 361 -23.57 11.37 5.03
C GLY A 361 -23.33 10.79 3.63
N GLN A 362 -22.54 11.45 2.78
CA GLN A 362 -22.18 10.98 1.46
C GLN A 362 -20.96 10.06 1.56
N ARG A 363 -20.99 8.95 0.86
CA ARG A 363 -19.88 8.00 0.79
C ARG A 363 -18.71 8.61 0.01
N MET A 364 -17.50 8.45 0.51
CA MET A 364 -16.30 9.03 -0.10
C MET A 364 -16.10 8.57 -1.56
N SER A 365 -16.37 7.30 -1.87
CA SER A 365 -16.30 6.78 -3.24
C SER A 365 -17.30 7.44 -4.18
N ASP A 366 -18.52 7.78 -3.69
CA ASP A 366 -19.54 8.44 -4.47
C ASP A 366 -19.17 9.92 -4.74
N VAL A 367 -18.54 10.58 -3.76
CA VAL A 367 -18.00 11.94 -3.92
C VAL A 367 -16.86 11.97 -4.94
N TRP A 368 -15.97 11.01 -4.88
CA TRP A 368 -14.83 10.92 -5.80
C TRP A 368 -15.20 10.52 -7.24
N GLN A 369 -16.33 9.83 -7.42
CA GLN A 369 -16.83 9.42 -8.76
C GLN A 369 -15.77 8.70 -9.61
N GLY A 370 -14.87 7.94 -8.96
CA GLY A 370 -13.79 7.19 -9.61
C GLY A 370 -12.49 7.97 -9.80
N SER A 371 -12.42 9.24 -9.40
CA SER A 371 -11.19 10.04 -9.41
C SER A 371 -10.86 10.56 -8.01
N PRO A 372 -10.19 9.77 -7.16
CA PRO A 372 -9.83 10.17 -5.83
C PRO A 372 -9.02 11.46 -5.77
N GLU A 373 -9.43 12.37 -4.90
CA GLU A 373 -8.76 13.62 -4.60
C GLU A 373 -8.60 13.82 -3.09
N GLY A 374 -7.54 14.53 -2.70
CA GLY A 374 -7.29 14.90 -1.32
C GLY A 374 -6.19 15.95 -1.22
N TYR A 375 -6.07 16.59 -0.06
CA TYR A 375 -4.99 17.50 0.20
C TYR A 375 -3.80 16.75 0.81
N MET A 376 -2.62 16.92 0.19
CA MET A 376 -1.38 16.22 0.57
C MET A 376 -1.51 14.69 0.66
N GLY A 377 -2.47 14.07 -0.08
CA GLY A 377 -2.75 12.65 0.01
C GLY A 377 -3.15 12.16 1.41
N THR A 378 -3.56 13.06 2.28
CA THR A 378 -3.79 12.76 3.70
C THR A 378 -5.16 13.18 4.19
N MET A 379 -5.70 14.31 3.75
CA MET A 379 -7.02 14.77 4.19
C MET A 379 -7.95 15.00 3.00
N VAL A 380 -9.23 14.78 3.22
CA VAL A 380 -10.28 14.91 2.21
C VAL A 380 -11.29 15.95 2.67
N GLU A 381 -11.80 16.75 1.71
CA GLU A 381 -12.84 17.74 1.98
C GLU A 381 -14.09 17.09 2.58
N ASN A 382 -14.76 17.84 3.46
CA ASN A 382 -15.96 17.40 4.16
C ASN A 382 -15.76 16.19 5.08
N CYS A 383 -14.49 15.84 5.40
CA CYS A 383 -14.11 14.80 6.35
C CYS A 383 -13.23 15.39 7.47
N PRO A 384 -13.79 16.24 8.36
CA PRO A 384 -13.01 16.89 9.41
C PRO A 384 -12.27 15.88 10.28
N ASN A 385 -11.05 16.21 10.73
CA ASN A 385 -10.25 15.39 11.63
C ASN A 385 -9.96 13.95 11.11
N GLY A 386 -10.20 13.68 9.82
CA GLY A 386 -9.99 12.39 9.18
C GLY A 386 -8.68 12.38 8.37
N PHE A 387 -7.83 11.39 8.62
CA PHE A 387 -6.55 11.24 7.94
C PHE A 387 -6.46 9.91 7.19
N LEU A 388 -6.17 9.96 5.91
CA LEU A 388 -5.87 8.79 5.08
C LEU A 388 -4.37 8.51 5.07
N MET A 389 -3.98 7.29 5.35
CA MET A 389 -2.64 6.79 5.01
C MET A 389 -2.68 6.18 3.61
N PHE A 390 -1.72 6.55 2.76
CA PHE A 390 -1.72 6.19 1.34
C PHE A 390 -2.95 6.70 0.57
N GLY A 391 -3.38 7.91 0.86
CA GLY A 391 -4.47 8.54 0.10
C GLY A 391 -4.05 8.98 -1.31
N PRO A 392 -4.88 9.80 -1.98
CA PRO A 392 -4.67 10.19 -3.37
C PRO A 392 -3.34 10.93 -3.61
N ASN A 393 -2.67 10.60 -4.72
CA ASN A 393 -1.45 11.27 -5.19
C ASN A 393 -0.29 11.33 -4.18
N VAL A 394 -0.09 10.29 -3.38
CA VAL A 394 1.02 10.20 -2.41
C VAL A 394 1.97 9.05 -2.69
N ALA A 395 1.59 8.07 -3.54
CA ALA A 395 2.46 6.95 -3.88
C ALA A 395 3.70 7.43 -4.64
N VAL A 396 4.85 6.84 -4.33
CA VAL A 396 6.16 7.15 -4.92
C VAL A 396 6.84 5.90 -5.47
N SER A 397 7.77 6.06 -6.40
CA SER A 397 8.61 4.96 -6.89
C SER A 397 9.76 4.64 -5.93
N SER A 398 9.48 4.59 -4.63
CA SER A 398 10.44 4.34 -3.56
C SER A 398 9.81 3.44 -2.49
N SER A 399 10.26 3.56 -1.26
CA SER A 399 9.75 2.77 -0.12
C SER A 399 8.43 3.32 0.41
N ALA A 400 7.50 2.42 0.72
CA ALA A 400 6.28 2.74 1.45
C ALA A 400 6.56 3.40 2.82
N PHE A 401 7.67 3.05 3.48
CA PHE A 401 8.05 3.65 4.75
C PHE A 401 8.35 5.14 4.66
N ILE A 402 8.85 5.62 3.51
CA ILE A 402 9.07 7.06 3.30
C ILE A 402 7.74 7.81 3.28
N ILE A 403 6.72 7.24 2.63
CA ILE A 403 5.37 7.80 2.61
C ILE A 403 4.76 7.76 4.01
N ILE A 404 4.81 6.59 4.66
CA ILE A 404 4.27 6.38 6.01
C ILE A 404 4.87 7.42 6.97
N GLU A 405 6.19 7.55 7.02
CA GLU A 405 6.86 8.47 7.95
C GLU A 405 6.51 9.94 7.65
N ALA A 406 6.49 10.33 6.38
CA ALA A 406 6.12 11.69 5.99
C ALA A 406 4.67 12.03 6.40
N GLN A 407 3.71 11.12 6.11
CA GLN A 407 2.33 11.32 6.53
C GLN A 407 2.17 11.31 8.05
N LEU A 408 2.91 10.46 8.76
CA LEU A 408 2.88 10.42 10.23
C LEU A 408 3.42 11.70 10.85
N ASP A 409 4.53 12.24 10.36
CA ASP A 409 5.06 13.52 10.85
C ASP A 409 4.01 14.63 10.66
N TYR A 410 3.35 14.66 9.52
CA TYR A 410 2.28 15.62 9.22
C TYR A 410 1.04 15.46 10.12
N ILE A 411 0.57 14.23 10.29
CA ILE A 411 -0.61 13.92 11.13
C ILE A 411 -0.32 14.24 12.60
N ILE A 412 0.84 13.84 13.12
CA ILE A 412 1.19 14.08 14.51
C ILE A 412 1.36 15.57 14.80
N ASP A 413 1.91 16.33 13.86
CA ASP A 413 2.00 17.79 14.01
C ASP A 413 0.62 18.44 14.01
N ALA A 414 -0.30 18.02 13.13
CA ALA A 414 -1.69 18.44 13.11
C ALA A 414 -2.40 18.16 14.45
N LEU A 415 -2.25 16.95 14.98
CA LEU A 415 -2.85 16.55 16.27
C LEU A 415 -2.28 17.37 17.44
N LYS A 416 -0.96 17.59 17.49
CA LYS A 416 -0.32 18.40 18.53
C LYS A 416 -0.83 19.84 18.52
N GLN A 417 -0.84 20.47 17.35
CA GLN A 417 -1.35 21.83 17.21
C GLN A 417 -2.83 21.92 17.59
N SER A 418 -3.66 20.96 17.14
CA SER A 418 -5.08 20.93 17.50
C SER A 418 -5.31 20.79 19.00
N ILE A 419 -4.54 19.96 19.68
CA ILE A 419 -4.63 19.79 21.15
C ILE A 419 -4.17 21.03 21.89
N GLN A 420 -3.03 21.62 21.48
CA GLN A 420 -2.46 22.79 22.13
C GLN A 420 -3.33 24.05 21.99
N LEU A 421 -3.99 24.20 20.84
CA LEU A 421 -4.78 25.40 20.53
C LEU A 421 -6.27 25.20 20.80
N GLY A 422 -6.69 24.06 21.36
CA GLY A 422 -8.10 23.76 21.62
C GLY A 422 -8.96 23.70 20.35
N ILE A 423 -8.36 23.28 19.23
CA ILE A 423 -9.05 23.15 17.96
C ILE A 423 -9.99 21.93 18.00
N LYS A 424 -11.25 22.17 17.66
CA LYS A 424 -12.29 21.16 17.63
C LYS A 424 -12.28 20.37 16.34
N THR A 425 -12.21 21.09 15.20
CA THR A 425 -12.15 20.50 13.87
C THR A 425 -11.09 21.17 13.00
N ILE A 426 -10.43 20.37 12.19
CA ILE A 426 -9.57 20.79 11.09
C ILE A 426 -10.05 20.11 9.80
N GLU A 427 -10.15 20.88 8.73
CA GLU A 427 -10.60 20.39 7.43
C GLU A 427 -9.82 21.11 6.32
N PRO A 428 -9.37 20.43 5.25
CA PRO A 428 -8.61 21.09 4.20
C PRO A 428 -9.46 22.17 3.50
N ASN A 429 -8.87 23.35 3.26
CA ASN A 429 -9.55 24.43 2.57
C ASN A 429 -9.83 24.04 1.10
N PRO A 430 -11.09 24.04 0.63
CA PRO A 430 -11.45 23.60 -0.72
C PRO A 430 -10.70 24.33 -1.84
N LYS A 431 -10.46 25.66 -1.68
CA LYS A 431 -9.73 26.43 -2.70
C LYS A 431 -8.26 25.98 -2.79
N ILE A 432 -7.63 25.70 -1.64
CA ILE A 432 -6.25 25.24 -1.57
C ILE A 432 -6.14 23.82 -2.10
N THR A 433 -7.07 22.95 -1.74
CA THR A 433 -7.15 21.56 -2.22
C THR A 433 -7.29 21.52 -3.74
N LYS A 434 -8.16 22.33 -4.32
CA LYS A 434 -8.33 22.42 -5.77
C LYS A 434 -7.02 22.82 -6.46
N VAL A 435 -6.40 23.93 -6.03
CA VAL A 435 -5.14 24.42 -6.60
C VAL A 435 -4.02 23.37 -6.45
N PHE A 436 -3.98 22.65 -5.33
CA PHE A 436 -3.03 21.56 -5.11
C PHE A 436 -3.23 20.44 -6.13
N ASN A 437 -4.46 19.93 -6.30
CA ASN A 437 -4.78 18.84 -7.23
C ASN A 437 -4.52 19.24 -8.68
N GLU A 438 -4.84 20.48 -9.09
CA GLU A 438 -4.51 21.01 -10.41
C GLU A 438 -2.98 21.01 -10.66
N LYS A 439 -2.18 21.44 -9.69
CA LYS A 439 -0.71 21.41 -9.78
C LYS A 439 -0.16 19.99 -9.88
N VAL A 440 -0.73 19.04 -9.13
CA VAL A 440 -0.36 17.63 -9.19
C VAL A 440 -0.63 17.07 -10.59
N GLN A 441 -1.84 17.30 -11.13
CA GLN A 441 -2.21 16.78 -12.44
C GLN A 441 -1.36 17.43 -13.56
N ALA A 442 -1.10 18.73 -13.50
CA ALA A 442 -0.21 19.40 -14.44
C ALA A 442 1.21 18.80 -14.44
N ALA A 443 1.76 18.54 -13.27
CA ALA A 443 3.08 17.93 -13.14
C ALA A 443 3.12 16.49 -13.66
N LEU A 444 2.04 15.71 -13.53
CA LEU A 444 1.94 14.34 -14.02
C LEU A 444 1.92 14.25 -15.55
N GLN A 445 1.45 15.29 -16.24
CA GLN A 445 1.31 15.28 -17.70
C GLN A 445 2.63 15.03 -18.46
N THR A 446 3.79 15.35 -17.88
CA THR A 446 5.09 15.19 -18.53
C THR A 446 5.77 13.88 -18.17
N THR A 447 5.29 13.18 -17.17
CA THR A 447 5.92 11.98 -16.61
C THR A 447 5.69 10.74 -17.47
N VAL A 448 6.55 9.73 -17.28
CA VAL A 448 6.40 8.41 -17.92
C VAL A 448 5.10 7.72 -17.46
N TRP A 449 4.61 7.97 -16.26
CA TRP A 449 3.34 7.39 -15.79
C TRP A 449 2.16 7.74 -16.70
N ASN A 450 2.11 8.98 -17.21
CA ASN A 450 1.03 9.43 -18.10
C ASN A 450 1.40 9.30 -19.59
N LYS A 451 2.69 9.45 -19.97
CA LYS A 451 3.13 9.43 -21.38
C LYS A 451 3.80 8.13 -21.80
N GLY A 452 3.93 7.16 -20.91
CA GLY A 452 4.66 5.93 -21.20
C GLY A 452 3.96 4.95 -22.13
N GLY A 453 2.69 5.17 -22.49
CA GLY A 453 1.94 4.35 -23.44
C GLY A 453 1.40 3.05 -22.85
N CYS A 454 1.16 2.97 -21.54
CA CYS A 454 0.58 1.81 -20.89
C CYS A 454 -0.73 2.12 -20.16
N GLN A 455 -1.55 1.11 -19.97
CA GLN A 455 -2.61 1.10 -18.96
C GLN A 455 -2.03 0.57 -17.64
N SER A 456 -2.04 1.36 -16.59
CA SER A 456 -1.53 0.98 -15.27
C SER A 456 -2.57 1.24 -14.20
N TYR A 457 -2.43 0.57 -13.06
CA TYR A 457 -3.25 0.79 -11.87
C TYR A 457 -3.03 2.17 -11.20
N PHE A 458 -2.12 2.99 -11.74
CA PHE A 458 -1.96 4.38 -11.33
C PHE A 458 -3.04 5.30 -11.91
N ILE A 459 -3.63 4.86 -13.03
CA ILE A 459 -4.66 5.61 -13.76
C ILE A 459 -6.03 5.06 -13.35
N ASP A 460 -6.89 5.94 -12.88
CA ASP A 460 -8.26 5.60 -12.50
C ASP A 460 -9.17 5.37 -13.73
N ARG A 461 -10.42 4.98 -13.48
CA ARG A 461 -11.39 4.67 -14.55
C ARG A 461 -11.75 5.87 -15.43
N ASN A 462 -11.50 7.10 -14.98
CA ASN A 462 -11.74 8.32 -15.73
C ASN A 462 -10.50 8.80 -16.52
N GLY A 463 -9.40 8.00 -16.49
CA GLY A 463 -8.16 8.32 -17.18
C GLY A 463 -7.25 9.30 -16.45
N ARG A 464 -7.54 9.63 -15.19
CA ARG A 464 -6.75 10.52 -14.35
C ARG A 464 -5.74 9.72 -13.54
N ASN A 465 -4.55 10.26 -13.33
CA ASN A 465 -3.59 9.68 -12.42
C ASN A 465 -3.84 10.20 -10.99
N SER A 466 -4.62 9.44 -10.24
CA SER A 466 -5.02 9.78 -8.86
C SER A 466 -4.13 9.12 -7.80
N THR A 467 -3.07 8.40 -8.19
CA THR A 467 -2.31 7.56 -7.27
C THR A 467 -0.94 8.12 -6.91
N VAL A 468 -0.16 8.60 -7.92
CA VAL A 468 1.26 8.89 -7.70
C VAL A 468 1.57 10.34 -7.41
N TRP A 469 2.59 10.56 -6.59
CA TRP A 469 3.21 11.84 -6.31
C TRP A 469 4.19 12.20 -7.43
N PRO A 470 4.01 13.37 -8.13
CA PRO A 470 4.79 13.66 -9.34
C PRO A 470 6.19 14.23 -9.10
N TRP A 471 6.57 14.52 -7.88
CA TRP A 471 7.87 15.11 -7.57
C TRP A 471 8.78 14.14 -6.79
N SER A 472 9.95 14.62 -6.35
CA SER A 472 10.87 13.85 -5.49
C SER A 472 10.23 13.48 -4.16
N THR A 473 10.68 12.36 -3.55
CA THR A 473 10.25 11.99 -2.21
C THR A 473 10.81 12.95 -1.15
N TYR A 474 11.95 13.59 -1.45
CA TYR A 474 12.48 14.68 -0.64
C TYR A 474 11.47 15.83 -0.53
N LYS A 475 10.89 16.28 -1.66
CA LYS A 475 9.87 17.33 -1.67
C LYS A 475 8.59 16.93 -0.93
N LEU A 476 8.21 15.65 -1.00
CA LEU A 476 7.09 15.13 -0.21
C LEU A 476 7.36 15.29 1.30
N ARG A 477 8.52 14.80 1.76
CA ARG A 477 8.93 14.89 3.17
C ARG A 477 9.02 16.32 3.66
N GLU A 478 9.62 17.23 2.89
CA GLU A 478 9.71 18.66 3.25
C GLU A 478 8.33 19.30 3.40
N LYS A 479 7.38 18.99 2.49
CA LYS A 479 6.02 19.51 2.57
C LYS A 479 5.20 18.94 3.72
N MET A 480 5.49 17.71 4.11
CA MET A 480 4.79 17.02 5.20
C MET A 480 5.47 17.14 6.56
N LYS A 481 6.59 17.85 6.64
CA LYS A 481 7.34 18.04 7.88
C LYS A 481 6.57 18.88 8.93
N HIS A 482 5.78 19.83 8.46
CA HIS A 482 4.99 20.72 9.30
C HIS A 482 3.58 20.86 8.77
N PHE A 483 2.62 20.82 9.68
CA PHE A 483 1.22 21.07 9.39
C PHE A 483 0.94 22.57 9.43
N ASN A 484 0.56 23.16 8.29
CA ASN A 484 0.29 24.58 8.19
C ASN A 484 -1.20 24.87 8.37
N LEU A 485 -1.62 25.29 9.55
CA LEU A 485 -3.01 25.60 9.88
C LEU A 485 -3.66 26.60 8.93
N ALA A 486 -2.91 27.52 8.31
CA ALA A 486 -3.45 28.49 7.37
C ALA A 486 -4.03 27.85 6.08
N GLU A 487 -3.72 26.60 5.81
CA GLU A 487 -4.22 25.83 4.66
C GLU A 487 -5.54 25.10 4.97
N TYR A 488 -6.07 25.27 6.19
CA TYR A 488 -7.23 24.54 6.70
C TYR A 488 -8.33 25.46 7.17
N LEU A 489 -9.56 24.98 7.12
CA LEU A 489 -10.69 25.53 7.87
C LEU A 489 -10.62 24.97 9.30
N ILE A 490 -10.73 25.84 10.28
CA ILE A 490 -10.55 25.53 11.69
C ILE A 490 -11.77 25.98 12.45
N ASP A 491 -12.29 25.12 13.33
CA ASP A 491 -13.29 25.49 14.35
C ASP A 491 -12.72 25.23 15.74
N HIS A 492 -12.90 26.18 16.66
CA HIS A 492 -12.42 26.09 18.01
C HIS A 492 -13.50 25.53 18.96
N GLN A 493 -13.06 24.87 20.02
CA GLN A 493 -13.97 24.54 21.13
C GLN A 493 -14.46 25.86 21.72
N ALA A 494 -15.78 26.00 21.90
CA ALA A 494 -16.33 27.13 22.63
C ALA A 494 -15.68 27.14 24.00
N GLU A 495 -15.10 28.28 24.43
CA GLU A 495 -14.67 28.45 25.82
C GLU A 495 -15.85 28.10 26.73
N PRO A 496 -15.63 27.31 27.81
CA PRO A 496 -16.69 27.10 28.79
C PRO A 496 -17.10 28.49 29.25
N SER A 497 -18.36 28.88 29.00
CA SER A 497 -18.91 30.13 29.46
C SER A 497 -18.63 30.23 30.96
N THR A 498 -17.70 31.08 31.34
CA THR A 498 -17.56 31.50 32.74
C THR A 498 -18.88 32.12 33.10
N CYS A 499 -19.70 31.38 33.81
CA CYS A 499 -20.92 31.85 34.40
C CYS A 499 -20.48 32.94 35.40
N LEU A 500 -20.50 34.19 34.96
CA LEU A 500 -20.42 35.34 35.89
C LEU A 500 -21.59 35.18 36.85
N LYS A 501 -21.27 34.76 38.06
CA LYS A 501 -22.21 34.91 39.19
C LYS A 501 -22.55 36.38 39.27
N GLN A 502 -23.78 36.74 38.93
CA GLN A 502 -24.35 37.99 39.36
C GLN A 502 -24.30 37.97 40.90
N GLU A 503 -23.37 38.69 41.47
CA GLU A 503 -23.43 39.07 42.88
C GLU A 503 -24.54 40.10 42.97
N ASP A 504 -25.53 39.73 43.78
CA ASP A 504 -26.61 40.61 44.23
C ASP A 504 -26.02 41.90 44.83
N VAL A 505 -26.31 43.03 44.20
CA VAL A 505 -26.16 44.33 44.84
C VAL A 505 -27.49 44.64 45.46
N VAL A 506 -27.51 44.61 46.80
CA VAL A 506 -28.56 45.16 47.67
C VAL A 506 -28.38 46.66 47.79
#